data_f63095bc3395bc2a1ecc9993de512f0d
#
_entry.id   f63095bc3395bc2a1ecc9993de512f0d
#
_cell.length_a   1.000
_cell.length_b   1.000
_cell.length_c   1.000
_cell.angle_alpha   90.00
_cell.angle_beta   90.00
_cell.angle_gamma   90.00
#
_symmetry.space_group_name_H-M   'P 1'
#
loop_
_entity.id
_entity.type
_entity.pdbx_description
1 polymer ?
#
loop_
_entity_poly.entity_id
_entity_poly.type
_entity_poly.pdbx_seq_one_letter_code
_entity_poly.pdbx_strand_id
1 'polypeptide(L)'
;MTNEENVIAIFALMHKLRNTKRKGWYDENIDRYRVESVADHIYGTQMLAYAMQSEFNYNIDIKKVILMLAVHEIGETVIGDLTPEDMQEDAKAEYERQTVRDLLKLISNSDLLKKLFLEFEARETKEAKFAYQIDK
;
A
#
# COMPACT_ATOMS: atom_id res chain seq x y z
N MET A 1 -15.25 -18.39 6.30
CA MET A 1 -15.47 -17.95 4.91
C MET A 1 -14.83 -18.92 3.94
N THR A 2 -15.45 -19.14 2.80
CA THR A 2 -14.90 -19.97 1.75
C THR A 2 -13.75 -19.25 1.04
N ASN A 3 -12.98 -20.00 0.24
CA ASN A 3 -11.91 -19.42 -0.56
C ASN A 3 -12.46 -18.39 -1.55
N GLU A 4 -13.61 -18.70 -2.14
CA GLU A 4 -14.26 -17.79 -3.09
C GLU A 4 -14.71 -16.50 -2.41
N GLU A 5 -15.27 -16.60 -1.21
CA GLU A 5 -15.68 -15.43 -0.44
C GLU A 5 -14.48 -14.55 -0.08
N ASN A 6 -13.34 -15.15 0.25
CA ASN A 6 -12.11 -14.41 0.53
C ASN A 6 -11.64 -13.61 -0.70
N VAL A 7 -11.66 -14.23 -1.87
CA VAL A 7 -11.28 -13.56 -3.11
C VAL A 7 -12.19 -12.37 -3.39
N ILE A 8 -13.51 -12.57 -3.23
CA ILE A 8 -14.49 -11.51 -3.46
C ILE A 8 -14.27 -10.35 -2.47
N ALA A 9 -14.00 -10.67 -1.19
CA ALA A 9 -13.77 -9.65 -0.17
C ALA A 9 -12.53 -8.81 -0.48
N ILE A 10 -11.44 -9.42 -0.91
CA ILE A 10 -10.22 -8.69 -1.30
C ILE A 10 -10.47 -7.83 -2.52
N PHE A 11 -11.19 -8.35 -3.51
CA PHE A 11 -11.51 -7.59 -4.71
C PHE A 11 -12.38 -6.36 -4.38
N ALA A 12 -13.36 -6.54 -3.47
CA ALA A 12 -14.19 -5.43 -3.02
C ALA A 12 -13.36 -4.36 -2.31
N LEU A 13 -12.37 -4.76 -1.51
CA LEU A 13 -11.46 -3.83 -0.87
C LEU A 13 -10.66 -3.04 -1.91
N MET A 14 -10.14 -3.72 -2.93
CA MET A 14 -9.40 -3.05 -4.01
C MET A 14 -10.28 -2.06 -4.76
N HIS A 15 -11.55 -2.38 -4.93
CA HIS A 15 -12.51 -1.45 -5.54
C HIS A 15 -12.67 -0.18 -4.71
N LYS A 16 -12.68 -0.32 -3.39
CA LYS A 16 -12.72 0.85 -2.50
C LYS A 16 -11.52 1.76 -2.71
N LEU A 17 -10.33 1.20 -2.91
CA LEU A 17 -9.12 1.99 -3.16
C LEU A 17 -9.21 2.82 -4.42
N ARG A 18 -9.92 2.34 -5.43
CA ARG A 18 -10.13 3.08 -6.68
C ARG A 18 -10.96 4.34 -6.47
N ASN A 19 -11.79 4.36 -5.45
CA ASN A 19 -12.65 5.50 -5.13
C ASN A 19 -12.10 6.39 -4.01
N THR A 20 -10.95 6.01 -3.44
CA THR A 20 -10.31 6.78 -2.38
C THR A 20 -9.29 7.73 -3.00
N LYS A 21 -9.48 9.03 -2.80
CA LYS A 21 -8.58 10.05 -3.34
C LYS A 21 -7.43 10.29 -2.40
N ARG A 22 -6.27 10.64 -2.94
CA ARG A 22 -5.10 10.95 -2.14
C ARG A 22 -5.26 12.33 -1.51
N LYS A 23 -5.12 12.39 -0.20
CA LYS A 23 -5.35 13.60 0.59
C LYS A 23 -4.45 14.77 0.19
N GLY A 24 -3.18 14.51 -0.09
CA GLY A 24 -2.24 15.57 -0.47
C GLY A 24 -2.66 16.36 -1.69
N TRP A 25 -3.34 15.72 -2.64
CA TRP A 25 -3.83 16.39 -3.84
C TRP A 25 -4.98 17.34 -3.53
N TYR A 26 -5.85 16.98 -2.56
CA TYR A 26 -6.90 17.89 -2.10
C TYR A 26 -6.31 19.13 -1.44
N ASP A 27 -5.28 18.95 -0.62
CA ASP A 27 -4.66 20.03 0.12
C ASP A 27 -3.99 21.06 -0.79
N GLU A 28 -3.66 20.67 -2.03
CA GLU A 28 -3.07 21.56 -3.02
C GLU A 28 -4.09 22.22 -3.94
N ASN A 29 -5.39 22.13 -3.63
CA ASN A 29 -6.48 22.70 -4.41
C ASN A 29 -6.55 22.23 -5.87
N ILE A 30 -6.13 20.99 -6.11
CA ILE A 30 -6.22 20.39 -7.44
C ILE A 30 -7.67 19.98 -7.70
N ASP A 31 -8.13 20.18 -8.94
CA ASP A 31 -9.48 19.82 -9.36
C ASP A 31 -9.80 18.38 -8.95
N ARG A 32 -10.93 18.20 -8.24
CA ARG A 32 -11.37 16.92 -7.70
C ARG A 32 -11.39 15.79 -8.74
N TYR A 33 -11.74 16.10 -9.98
CA TYR A 33 -11.80 15.11 -11.06
C TYR A 33 -10.42 14.70 -11.55
N ARG A 34 -9.40 15.47 -11.22
CA ARG A 34 -8.01 15.24 -11.64
C ARG A 34 -7.17 14.63 -10.53
N VAL A 35 -7.73 14.51 -9.32
CA VAL A 35 -7.01 13.91 -8.17
C VAL A 35 -6.94 12.40 -8.37
N GLU A 36 -5.72 11.86 -8.32
CA GLU A 36 -5.55 10.42 -8.46
C GLU A 36 -6.14 9.67 -7.26
N SER A 37 -6.67 8.48 -7.50
CA SER A 37 -7.07 7.58 -6.43
C SER A 37 -5.85 6.88 -5.86
N VAL A 38 -6.00 6.23 -4.69
CA VAL A 38 -4.93 5.42 -4.12
C VAL A 38 -4.58 4.25 -5.05
N ALA A 39 -5.58 3.64 -5.69
CA ALA A 39 -5.31 2.57 -6.66
C ALA A 39 -4.52 3.08 -7.87
N ASP A 40 -4.84 4.27 -8.37
CA ASP A 40 -4.07 4.90 -9.47
C ASP A 40 -2.62 5.10 -9.05
N HIS A 41 -2.41 5.60 -7.83
CA HIS A 41 -1.07 5.81 -7.29
C HIS A 41 -0.28 4.50 -7.19
N ILE A 42 -0.91 3.44 -6.65
CA ILE A 42 -0.26 2.13 -6.52
C ILE A 42 0.18 1.61 -7.90
N TYR A 43 -0.73 1.63 -8.87
CA TYR A 43 -0.41 1.16 -10.21
C TYR A 43 0.72 1.99 -10.83
N GLY A 44 0.64 3.29 -10.72
CA GLY A 44 1.67 4.19 -11.24
C GLY A 44 3.04 3.94 -10.61
N THR A 45 3.10 3.75 -9.29
CA THR A 45 4.35 3.46 -8.60
C THR A 45 4.93 2.10 -9.00
N GLN A 46 4.08 1.09 -9.18
CA GLN A 46 4.53 -0.22 -9.62
C GLN A 46 5.15 -0.15 -11.02
N MET A 47 4.50 0.54 -11.95
CA MET A 47 5.02 0.68 -13.31
C MET A 47 6.29 1.53 -13.34
N LEU A 48 6.36 2.59 -12.54
CA LEU A 48 7.56 3.41 -12.42
C LEU A 48 8.73 2.57 -11.88
N ALA A 49 8.49 1.78 -10.84
CA ALA A 49 9.53 0.92 -10.26
C ALA A 49 10.06 -0.07 -11.28
N TYR A 50 9.18 -0.71 -12.03
CA TYR A 50 9.59 -1.67 -13.06
C TYR A 50 10.41 -0.99 -14.16
N ALA A 51 9.95 0.15 -14.65
CA ALA A 51 10.64 0.88 -15.70
C ALA A 51 12.04 1.32 -15.26
N MET A 52 12.15 1.85 -14.04
CA MET A 52 13.44 2.29 -13.51
C MET A 52 14.41 1.13 -13.33
N GLN A 53 13.92 0.00 -12.80
CA GLN A 53 14.77 -1.18 -12.65
C GLN A 53 15.24 -1.70 -14.00
N SER A 54 14.34 -1.71 -15.01
CA SER A 54 14.67 -2.15 -16.35
C SER A 54 15.77 -1.29 -16.98
N GLU A 55 15.67 0.03 -16.82
CA GLU A 55 16.59 0.95 -17.47
C GLU A 55 17.93 1.11 -16.74
N PHE A 56 17.91 1.08 -15.41
CA PHE A 56 19.09 1.41 -14.62
C PHE A 56 19.70 0.24 -13.85
N ASN A 57 19.01 -0.86 -13.71
CA ASN A 57 19.47 -2.09 -13.07
C ASN A 57 20.10 -1.87 -11.68
N TYR A 58 19.25 -1.58 -10.70
CA TYR A 58 19.69 -1.31 -9.33
C TYR A 58 20.04 -2.57 -8.52
N ASN A 59 19.98 -3.75 -9.12
CA ASN A 59 20.27 -5.02 -8.45
C ASN A 59 19.33 -5.25 -7.25
N ILE A 60 18.03 -5.11 -7.49
CA ILE A 60 16.98 -5.34 -6.51
C ILE A 60 16.03 -6.42 -7.01
N ASP A 61 15.31 -7.06 -6.08
CA ASP A 61 14.25 -8.00 -6.45
C ASP A 61 12.98 -7.19 -6.78
N ILE A 62 12.78 -6.96 -8.07
CA ILE A 62 11.66 -6.13 -8.54
C ILE A 62 10.29 -6.74 -8.22
N LYS A 63 10.16 -8.06 -8.23
CA LYS A 63 8.90 -8.72 -7.89
C LYS A 63 8.52 -8.42 -6.44
N LYS A 64 9.49 -8.43 -5.56
CA LYS A 64 9.31 -8.09 -4.16
C LYS A 64 8.89 -6.63 -3.99
N VAL A 65 9.53 -5.71 -4.71
CA VAL A 65 9.19 -4.29 -4.68
C VAL A 65 7.76 -4.05 -5.14
N ILE A 66 7.34 -4.70 -6.22
CA ILE A 66 5.98 -4.55 -6.76
C ILE A 66 4.94 -5.01 -5.73
N LEU A 67 5.18 -6.12 -5.05
CA LEU A 67 4.29 -6.59 -3.99
C LEU A 67 4.30 -5.67 -2.77
N MET A 68 5.45 -5.13 -2.40
CA MET A 68 5.54 -4.13 -1.32
C MET A 68 4.70 -2.91 -1.61
N LEU A 69 4.80 -2.38 -2.83
CA LEU A 69 4.05 -1.20 -3.25
C LEU A 69 2.54 -1.48 -3.23
N ALA A 70 2.14 -2.72 -3.52
CA ALA A 70 0.74 -3.10 -3.45
C ALA A 70 0.22 -3.18 -2.02
N VAL A 71 1.02 -3.73 -1.10
CA VAL A 71 0.51 -4.05 0.24
C VAL A 71 0.60 -2.89 1.22
N HIS A 72 1.59 -2.00 1.10
CA HIS A 72 1.80 -0.97 2.12
C HIS A 72 0.68 0.06 2.19
N GLU A 73 0.08 0.39 1.05
CA GLU A 73 -1.01 1.38 0.99
C GLU A 73 -2.34 0.87 1.55
N ILE A 74 -2.49 -0.46 1.67
CA ILE A 74 -3.72 -1.04 2.23
C ILE A 74 -3.96 -0.51 3.64
N GLY A 75 -2.91 -0.46 4.46
CA GLY A 75 -3.01 0.04 5.82
C GLY A 75 -3.41 1.50 5.88
N GLU A 76 -2.70 2.34 5.16
CA GLU A 76 -2.94 3.79 5.18
C GLU A 76 -4.34 4.14 4.72
N THR A 77 -4.81 3.50 3.65
CA THR A 77 -6.08 3.89 3.03
C THR A 77 -7.29 3.45 3.83
N VAL A 78 -7.27 2.22 4.33
CA VAL A 78 -8.41 1.69 5.08
C VAL A 78 -8.49 2.32 6.47
N ILE A 79 -7.35 2.65 7.06
CA ILE A 79 -7.26 3.20 8.41
C ILE A 79 -7.34 4.71 8.43
N GLY A 80 -6.91 5.38 7.36
CA GLY A 80 -6.88 6.84 7.30
C GLY A 80 -8.20 7.49 7.67
N ASP A 81 -9.31 6.86 7.28
CA ASP A 81 -10.67 7.32 7.59
C ASP A 81 -11.14 6.93 9.01
N LEU A 82 -10.47 5.96 9.63
CA LEU A 82 -10.86 5.40 10.93
C LEU A 82 -9.97 5.85 12.08
N THR A 83 -8.81 6.42 11.79
CA THR A 83 -7.83 6.82 12.80
C THR A 83 -8.13 8.23 13.29
N PRO A 84 -8.27 8.45 14.61
CA PRO A 84 -8.41 9.81 15.15
C PRO A 84 -7.19 10.67 14.80
N GLU A 85 -7.44 11.92 14.40
CA GLU A 85 -6.37 12.84 14.00
C GLU A 85 -5.38 13.14 15.14
N ASP A 86 -5.84 13.03 16.38
CA ASP A 86 -5.05 13.31 17.57
C ASP A 86 -4.31 12.09 18.11
N MET A 87 -4.39 10.94 17.42
CA MET A 87 -3.68 9.74 17.84
C MET A 87 -2.17 9.92 17.66
N GLN A 88 -1.42 9.56 18.70
CA GLN A 88 0.04 9.64 18.64
C GLN A 88 0.61 8.69 17.58
N GLU A 89 1.75 9.07 17.02
CA GLU A 89 2.37 8.36 15.91
C GLU A 89 2.62 6.89 16.19
N ASP A 90 3.16 6.56 17.38
CA ASP A 90 3.45 5.17 17.75
C ASP A 90 2.17 4.34 17.86
N ALA A 91 1.13 4.90 18.46
CA ALA A 91 -0.17 4.23 18.57
C ALA A 91 -0.82 4.05 17.21
N LYS A 92 -0.68 5.04 16.33
CA LYS A 92 -1.18 4.98 14.96
C LYS A 92 -0.49 3.87 14.17
N ALA A 93 0.83 3.78 14.27
CA ALA A 93 1.60 2.75 13.57
C ALA A 93 1.18 1.34 14.02
N GLU A 94 0.99 1.14 15.32
CA GLU A 94 0.54 -0.16 15.84
C GLU A 94 -0.88 -0.48 15.40
N TYR A 95 -1.76 0.50 15.38
CA TYR A 95 -3.12 0.34 14.89
C TYR A 95 -3.13 -0.06 13.41
N GLU A 96 -2.30 0.59 12.60
CA GLU A 96 -2.16 0.25 11.18
C GLU A 96 -1.67 -1.18 10.98
N ARG A 97 -0.66 -1.60 11.74
CA ARG A 97 -0.14 -2.98 11.66
C ARG A 97 -1.21 -4.00 12.01
N GLN A 98 -1.96 -3.76 13.07
CA GLN A 98 -3.01 -4.69 13.49
C GLN A 98 -4.12 -4.77 12.44
N THR A 99 -4.52 -3.64 11.88
CA THR A 99 -5.56 -3.59 10.85
C THR A 99 -5.10 -4.31 9.58
N VAL A 100 -3.85 -4.13 9.16
CA VAL A 100 -3.32 -4.85 8.00
C VAL A 100 -3.32 -6.35 8.28
N ARG A 101 -2.90 -6.78 9.47
CA ARG A 101 -2.95 -8.20 9.85
C ARG A 101 -4.36 -8.76 9.73
N ASP A 102 -5.35 -8.01 10.23
CA ASP A 102 -6.75 -8.45 10.20
C ASP A 102 -7.28 -8.53 8.78
N LEU A 103 -6.94 -7.55 7.94
CA LEU A 103 -7.35 -7.57 6.53
C LEU A 103 -6.70 -8.72 5.77
N LEU A 104 -5.43 -8.99 6.01
CA LEU A 104 -4.71 -10.05 5.31
C LEU A 104 -5.17 -11.45 5.73
N LYS A 105 -5.91 -11.58 6.83
CA LYS A 105 -6.54 -12.86 7.20
C LYS A 105 -7.56 -13.32 6.16
N LEU A 106 -8.03 -12.42 5.30
CA LEU A 106 -8.91 -12.78 4.19
C LEU A 106 -8.18 -13.59 3.11
N ILE A 107 -6.86 -13.61 3.14
CA ILE A 107 -6.04 -14.37 2.20
C ILE A 107 -5.39 -15.53 2.96
N SER A 108 -5.65 -16.76 2.52
CA SER A 108 -5.20 -17.97 3.24
C SER A 108 -3.69 -18.06 3.41
N ASN A 109 -2.91 -17.62 2.42
CA ASN A 109 -1.44 -17.66 2.46
C ASN A 109 -0.87 -16.25 2.47
N SER A 110 -1.22 -15.49 3.51
CA SER A 110 -0.87 -14.08 3.59
C SER A 110 0.47 -13.79 4.29
N ASP A 111 1.21 -14.81 4.71
CA ASP A 111 2.46 -14.61 5.43
C ASP A 111 3.47 -13.78 4.65
N LEU A 112 3.57 -14.01 3.34
CA LEU A 112 4.46 -13.23 2.48
C LEU A 112 4.07 -11.75 2.49
N LEU A 113 2.78 -11.44 2.36
CA LEU A 113 2.32 -10.05 2.32
C LEU A 113 2.53 -9.36 3.66
N LYS A 114 2.30 -10.06 4.77
CA LYS A 114 2.57 -9.50 6.11
C LYS A 114 4.04 -9.19 6.28
N LYS A 115 4.90 -10.11 5.86
CA LYS A 115 6.35 -9.94 5.93
C LYS A 115 6.81 -8.76 5.09
N LEU A 116 6.28 -8.61 3.89
CA LEU A 116 6.63 -7.51 2.99
C LEU A 116 6.15 -6.16 3.54
N PHE A 117 4.97 -6.13 4.16
CA PHE A 117 4.49 -4.92 4.82
C PHE A 117 5.44 -4.46 5.93
N LEU A 118 5.87 -5.39 6.78
CA LEU A 118 6.81 -5.08 7.86
C LEU A 118 8.18 -4.69 7.33
N GLU A 119 8.64 -5.34 6.26
CA GLU A 119 9.91 -5.02 5.62
C GLU A 119 9.88 -3.60 5.06
N PHE A 120 8.78 -3.19 4.42
CA PHE A 120 8.63 -1.83 3.92
C PHE A 120 8.69 -0.81 5.07
N GLU A 121 8.00 -1.07 6.17
CA GLU A 121 8.02 -0.17 7.32
C GLU A 121 9.40 -0.02 7.94
N ALA A 122 10.14 -1.12 8.03
CA ALA A 122 11.48 -1.11 8.63
C ALA A 122 12.52 -0.34 7.81
N ARG A 123 12.36 -0.32 6.47
CA ARG A 123 13.26 0.41 5.54
C ARG A 123 14.73 0.06 5.70
N GLU A 124 15.00 -1.18 5.98
CA GLU A 124 16.39 -1.66 6.17
C GLU A 124 16.96 -2.30 4.91
N THR A 125 16.11 -2.98 4.12
CA THR A 125 16.56 -3.63 2.89
C THR A 125 16.63 -2.63 1.74
N LYS A 126 17.44 -2.95 0.72
CA LYS A 126 17.53 -2.12 -0.48
C LYS A 126 16.19 -2.07 -1.23
N GLU A 127 15.43 -3.17 -1.22
CA GLU A 127 14.09 -3.20 -1.82
C GLU A 127 13.14 -2.25 -1.10
N ALA A 128 13.13 -2.26 0.24
CA ALA A 128 12.28 -1.37 1.02
C ALA A 128 12.65 0.10 0.81
N LYS A 129 13.93 0.40 0.79
CA LYS A 129 14.41 1.77 0.53
C LYS A 129 14.03 2.25 -0.87
N PHE A 130 14.17 1.38 -1.86
CA PHE A 130 13.78 1.70 -3.23
C PHE A 130 12.28 1.94 -3.33
N ALA A 131 11.48 1.03 -2.77
CA ALA A 131 10.02 1.16 -2.78
C ALA A 131 9.56 2.46 -2.12
N TYR A 132 10.17 2.81 -0.99
CA TYR A 132 9.85 4.06 -0.29
C TYR A 132 10.12 5.29 -1.15
N GLN A 133 11.24 5.33 -1.86
CA GLN A 133 11.57 6.46 -2.73
C GLN A 133 10.62 6.54 -3.92
N ILE A 134 10.24 5.41 -4.49
CA ILE A 134 9.29 5.37 -5.61
C ILE A 134 7.91 5.87 -5.16
N ASP A 135 7.50 5.54 -3.93
CA ASP A 135 6.20 5.92 -3.39
C ASP A 135 6.05 7.43 -3.21
N LYS A 136 7.13 8.14 -3.05
CA LYS A 136 7.07 9.60 -2.91
C LYS A 136 6.58 10.27 -4.24
#